data_536e0952ce11a665579cd609bfa44272
#
_entry.id   536e0952ce11a665579cd609bfa44272
#
_cell.length_a   1.000
_cell.length_b   1.000
_cell.length_c   1.000
_cell.angle_alpha   90.00
_cell.angle_beta   90.00
_cell.angle_gamma   90.00
#
_symmetry.space_group_name_H-M   'P 1'
#
loop_
_entity.id
_entity.type
_entity.pdbx_description
1 polymer ?
#
loop_
_entity_poly.entity_id
_entity_poly.type
_entity_poly.pdbx_seq_one_letter_code
_entity_poly.pdbx_strand_id
1 'polypeptide(L)'
;MVLHTGALRHYDAILCVGDFQFEEIRQTEKLFGDPEQELIACGYGQLEKLYDAYQATPREARRRPKVLIAPSWQPDNILDSCIDPLLQELLGQGFDVTVRPHPEYVKRYGDRMNAIVKRYEDYKGGDLFFELDFTGNTSIFDSDTVISDWSGTAYEFVMVTERPCVFVDTPPKINNPDYEKITVPPLEFTLRDQVGVRVSPGSFAGLSEKIRALLQDESYSERIRAIREKTIANFGRSGEVGGQYLIDEIKKQVAARKQ
;
A
#
# COMPACT_ATOMS: atom_id res chain seq x y z
N MET A 1 -9.77 0.58 6.07
CA MET A 1 -11.14 0.15 6.24
C MET A 1 -11.86 0.12 4.95
N VAL A 2 -12.02 -1.08 4.46
CA VAL A 2 -12.22 -1.30 3.03
C VAL A 2 -13.67 -1.68 2.73
N LEU A 3 -14.34 -2.39 3.63
CA LEU A 3 -15.63 -2.98 3.33
C LEU A 3 -16.79 -2.04 3.69
N HIS A 4 -17.57 -1.66 2.68
CA HIS A 4 -18.87 -1.01 2.89
C HIS A 4 -19.88 -2.02 3.40
N THR A 5 -20.87 -1.55 4.16
CA THR A 5 -22.02 -2.34 4.57
C THR A 5 -22.62 -3.10 3.39
N GLY A 6 -22.80 -4.40 3.54
CA GLY A 6 -23.35 -5.29 2.51
C GLY A 6 -22.45 -5.56 1.30
N ALA A 7 -21.18 -5.13 1.32
CA ALA A 7 -20.27 -5.35 0.18
C ALA A 7 -20.04 -6.83 -0.14
N LEU A 8 -20.09 -7.69 0.88
CA LEU A 8 -19.84 -9.12 0.75
C LEU A 8 -21.12 -9.98 0.70
N ARG A 9 -22.28 -9.39 0.88
CA ARG A 9 -23.60 -10.06 1.03
C ARG A 9 -23.93 -11.05 -0.08
N HIS A 10 -23.43 -10.83 -1.28
CA HIS A 10 -23.78 -11.60 -2.48
C HIS A 10 -22.74 -12.65 -2.87
N TYR A 11 -21.76 -12.89 -1.99
CA TYR A 11 -20.73 -13.91 -2.21
C TYR A 11 -20.95 -15.07 -1.24
N ASP A 12 -20.72 -16.30 -1.73
CA ASP A 12 -20.79 -17.51 -0.90
C ASP A 12 -19.48 -17.72 -0.13
N ALA A 13 -18.36 -17.30 -0.72
CA ALA A 13 -17.03 -17.45 -0.15
C ALA A 13 -16.13 -16.26 -0.46
N ILE A 14 -15.14 -16.03 0.41
CA ILE A 14 -14.17 -14.93 0.28
C ILE A 14 -12.76 -15.51 0.39
N LEU A 15 -11.98 -15.30 -0.66
CA LEU A 15 -10.55 -15.60 -0.66
C LEU A 15 -9.80 -14.45 0.03
N CYS A 16 -9.47 -14.64 1.28
CA CYS A 16 -8.82 -13.63 2.12
C CYS A 16 -7.30 -13.62 1.94
N VAL A 17 -6.71 -12.44 2.07
CA VAL A 17 -5.25 -12.26 2.05
C VAL A 17 -4.57 -12.97 3.22
N GLY A 18 -5.22 -12.96 4.38
CA GLY A 18 -4.77 -13.63 5.59
C GLY A 18 -5.84 -13.63 6.68
N ASP A 19 -5.58 -14.29 7.77
CA ASP A 19 -6.52 -14.50 8.87
C ASP A 19 -6.96 -13.19 9.54
N PHE A 20 -6.16 -12.13 9.45
CA PHE A 20 -6.50 -10.82 9.99
C PHE A 20 -7.81 -10.24 9.42
N GLN A 21 -8.23 -10.67 8.22
CA GLN A 21 -9.48 -10.27 7.61
C GLN A 21 -10.70 -11.02 8.18
N PHE A 22 -10.50 -12.19 8.76
CA PHE A 22 -11.61 -13.03 9.22
C PHE A 22 -12.42 -12.34 10.30
N GLU A 23 -11.76 -11.80 11.32
CA GLU A 23 -12.44 -11.13 12.42
C GLU A 23 -13.19 -9.87 11.95
N GLU A 24 -12.57 -9.07 11.08
CA GLU A 24 -13.24 -7.89 10.49
C GLU A 24 -14.49 -8.28 9.70
N ILE A 25 -14.42 -9.35 8.89
CA ILE A 25 -15.56 -9.84 8.11
C ILE A 25 -16.65 -10.38 9.03
N ARG A 26 -16.31 -11.22 10.02
CA ARG A 26 -17.28 -11.77 10.98
C ARG A 26 -17.99 -10.69 11.79
N GLN A 27 -17.26 -9.65 12.22
CA GLN A 27 -17.89 -8.51 12.90
C GLN A 27 -18.81 -7.73 11.96
N THR A 28 -18.43 -7.55 10.71
CA THR A 28 -19.24 -6.88 9.68
C THR A 28 -20.53 -7.65 9.42
N GLU A 29 -20.45 -8.97 9.19
CA GLU A 29 -21.61 -9.84 8.99
C GLU A 29 -22.61 -9.75 10.16
N LYS A 30 -22.10 -9.88 11.38
CA LYS A 30 -22.92 -9.81 12.59
C LYS A 30 -23.56 -8.42 12.76
N LEU A 31 -22.79 -7.36 12.52
CA LEU A 31 -23.25 -5.98 12.74
C LEU A 31 -24.37 -5.59 11.76
N PHE A 32 -24.28 -6.04 10.52
CA PHE A 32 -25.22 -5.66 9.46
C PHE A 32 -26.25 -6.74 9.11
N GLY A 33 -26.21 -7.88 9.80
CA GLY A 33 -27.10 -9.00 9.54
C GLY A 33 -26.87 -9.64 8.16
N ASP A 34 -25.64 -9.62 7.68
CA ASP A 34 -25.26 -10.27 6.43
C ASP A 34 -25.14 -11.80 6.65
N PRO A 35 -25.37 -12.62 5.61
CA PRO A 35 -25.16 -14.05 5.72
C PRO A 35 -23.69 -14.37 5.98
N GLU A 36 -23.43 -15.42 6.74
CA GLU A 36 -22.08 -15.87 7.01
C GLU A 36 -21.47 -16.51 5.75
N GLN A 37 -20.34 -15.97 5.28
CA GLN A 37 -19.61 -16.46 4.14
C GLN A 37 -18.53 -17.48 4.53
N GLU A 38 -18.15 -18.36 3.64
CA GLU A 38 -16.96 -19.19 3.79
C GLU A 38 -15.71 -18.33 3.63
N LEU A 39 -14.81 -18.34 4.64
CA LEU A 39 -13.56 -17.56 4.59
C LEU A 39 -12.37 -18.49 4.37
N ILE A 40 -11.60 -18.21 3.33
CA ILE A 40 -10.45 -19.01 2.95
C ILE A 40 -9.19 -18.16 3.07
N ALA A 41 -8.23 -18.55 3.90
CA ALA A 41 -6.90 -17.94 3.94
C ALA A 41 -6.14 -18.29 2.66
N CYS A 42 -6.34 -17.51 1.60
CA CYS A 42 -5.81 -17.78 0.28
C CYS A 42 -4.42 -17.18 0.07
N GLY A 43 -4.22 -15.93 0.48
CA GLY A 43 -3.02 -15.13 0.20
C GLY A 43 -3.27 -14.02 -0.80
N TYR A 44 -2.19 -13.41 -1.30
CA TYR A 44 -2.27 -12.22 -2.16
C TYR A 44 -1.45 -12.40 -3.44
N GLY A 45 -2.05 -13.01 -4.46
CA GLY A 45 -1.39 -13.33 -5.73
C GLY A 45 -0.82 -12.12 -6.48
N GLN A 46 -1.40 -10.93 -6.32
CA GLN A 46 -0.84 -9.70 -6.90
C GLN A 46 0.50 -9.34 -6.23
N LEU A 47 0.58 -9.45 -4.91
CA LEU A 47 1.82 -9.21 -4.16
C LEU A 47 2.91 -10.19 -4.56
N GLU A 48 2.58 -11.46 -4.76
CA GLU A 48 3.52 -12.48 -5.22
C GLU A 48 4.10 -12.15 -6.60
N LYS A 49 3.26 -11.76 -7.56
CA LYS A 49 3.71 -11.31 -8.87
C LYS A 49 4.64 -10.09 -8.80
N LEU A 50 4.33 -9.15 -7.93
CA LEU A 50 5.18 -7.96 -7.71
C LEU A 50 6.52 -8.38 -7.08
N TYR A 51 6.49 -9.31 -6.13
CA TYR A 51 7.68 -9.85 -5.47
C TYR A 51 8.59 -10.58 -6.47
N ASP A 52 8.04 -11.46 -7.29
CA ASP A 52 8.79 -12.19 -8.32
C ASP A 52 9.42 -11.23 -9.34
N ALA A 53 8.66 -10.23 -9.80
CA ALA A 53 9.16 -9.21 -10.71
C ALA A 53 10.31 -8.39 -10.08
N TYR A 54 10.17 -8.04 -8.81
CA TYR A 54 11.20 -7.33 -8.06
C TYR A 54 12.48 -8.16 -7.90
N GLN A 55 12.36 -9.46 -7.56
CA GLN A 55 13.51 -10.36 -7.45
C GLN A 55 14.24 -10.56 -8.79
N ALA A 56 13.51 -10.54 -9.90
CA ALA A 56 14.06 -10.66 -11.24
C ALA A 56 14.72 -9.37 -11.78
N THR A 57 14.48 -8.22 -11.12
CA THR A 57 14.98 -6.92 -11.59
C THR A 57 16.39 -6.66 -11.06
N PRO A 58 17.42 -6.51 -11.94
CA PRO A 58 18.76 -6.15 -11.50
C PRO A 58 18.76 -4.77 -10.82
N ARG A 59 19.52 -4.66 -9.74
CA ARG A 59 19.73 -3.36 -9.07
C ARG A 59 21.05 -2.75 -9.50
N GLU A 60 20.98 -1.50 -9.92
CA GLU A 60 22.17 -0.74 -10.22
C GLU A 60 22.71 -0.03 -8.97
N ALA A 61 24.04 -0.01 -8.82
CA ALA A 61 24.67 0.80 -7.79
C ALA A 61 24.43 2.29 -8.09
N ARG A 62 23.97 3.05 -7.10
CA ARG A 62 23.60 4.46 -7.26
C ARG A 62 24.44 5.36 -6.37
N ARG A 63 24.55 6.62 -6.80
CA ARG A 63 25.20 7.67 -6.02
C ARG A 63 24.29 8.30 -4.97
N ARG A 64 22.97 8.32 -5.23
CA ARG A 64 21.95 8.94 -4.37
C ARG A 64 20.83 7.95 -4.05
N PRO A 65 20.34 7.91 -2.81
CA PRO A 65 19.13 7.18 -2.50
C PRO A 65 17.91 7.77 -3.23
N LYS A 66 17.01 6.91 -3.67
CA LYS A 66 15.75 7.29 -4.30
C LYS A 66 14.62 7.28 -3.30
N VAL A 67 13.89 8.38 -3.23
CA VAL A 67 12.70 8.56 -2.40
C VAL A 67 11.49 8.69 -3.31
N LEU A 68 10.55 7.78 -3.19
CA LEU A 68 9.28 7.84 -3.92
C LEU A 68 8.20 8.45 -3.03
N ILE A 69 7.55 9.52 -3.47
CA ILE A 69 6.34 10.06 -2.84
C ILE A 69 5.15 9.47 -3.59
N ALA A 70 4.45 8.52 -2.97
CA ALA A 70 3.33 7.78 -3.53
C ALA A 70 2.06 7.95 -2.67
N PRO A 71 1.38 9.09 -2.77
CA PRO A 71 0.20 9.39 -1.97
C PRO A 71 -1.03 8.63 -2.45
N SER A 72 -2.03 8.55 -1.57
CA SER A 72 -3.39 8.14 -1.92
C SER A 72 -4.11 9.23 -2.73
N TRP A 73 -5.38 8.98 -3.06
CA TRP A 73 -6.18 9.90 -3.88
C TRP A 73 -7.39 10.50 -3.14
N GLN A 74 -7.58 10.19 -1.87
CA GLN A 74 -8.64 10.81 -1.06
C GLN A 74 -8.39 12.32 -0.88
N PRO A 75 -9.41 13.09 -0.48
CA PRO A 75 -9.22 14.48 -0.05
C PRO A 75 -8.18 14.58 1.08
N ASP A 76 -7.50 15.72 1.12
CA ASP A 76 -6.48 16.02 2.14
C ASP A 76 -5.28 15.06 2.19
N ASN A 77 -5.02 14.36 1.07
CA ASN A 77 -3.80 13.55 0.90
C ASN A 77 -2.54 14.45 0.87
N ILE A 78 -1.35 13.84 0.74
CA ILE A 78 -0.06 14.56 0.71
C ILE A 78 -0.04 15.65 -0.36
N LEU A 79 -0.60 15.39 -1.57
CA LEU A 79 -0.56 16.36 -2.68
C LEU A 79 -1.39 17.60 -2.39
N ASP A 80 -2.53 17.43 -1.71
CA ASP A 80 -3.43 18.54 -1.38
C ASP A 80 -2.97 19.32 -0.15
N SER A 81 -2.36 18.65 0.83
CA SER A 81 -2.15 19.22 2.17
C SER A 81 -0.71 19.65 2.45
N CYS A 82 0.31 18.94 1.96
CA CYS A 82 1.66 19.14 2.45
C CYS A 82 2.80 18.83 1.45
N ILE A 83 2.52 18.73 0.15
CA ILE A 83 3.55 18.39 -0.83
C ILE A 83 4.69 19.44 -0.87
N ASP A 84 4.37 20.74 -0.79
CA ASP A 84 5.37 21.78 -0.90
C ASP A 84 6.35 21.77 0.27
N PRO A 85 5.93 21.80 1.56
CA PRO A 85 6.87 21.67 2.68
C PRO A 85 7.61 20.34 2.71
N LEU A 86 7.00 19.25 2.23
CA LEU A 86 7.68 17.96 2.11
C LEU A 86 8.82 18.02 1.08
N LEU A 87 8.56 18.56 -0.11
CA LEU A 87 9.58 18.72 -1.15
C LEU A 87 10.69 19.69 -0.71
N GLN A 88 10.36 20.80 -0.03
CA GLN A 88 11.34 21.73 0.49
C GLN A 88 12.34 21.08 1.45
N GLU A 89 11.90 20.10 2.24
CA GLU A 89 12.77 19.36 3.16
C GLU A 89 13.65 18.30 2.48
N LEU A 90 13.26 17.81 1.32
CA LEU A 90 13.96 16.71 0.63
C LEU A 90 14.89 17.19 -0.48
N LEU A 91 14.51 18.25 -1.20
CA LEU A 91 15.24 18.71 -2.37
C LEU A 91 16.59 19.33 -1.98
N GLY A 92 17.63 19.04 -2.76
CA GLY A 92 18.99 19.48 -2.45
C GLY A 92 19.67 18.73 -1.31
N GLN A 93 19.00 17.75 -0.68
CA GLN A 93 19.51 16.97 0.45
C GLN A 93 20.23 15.66 0.01
N GLY A 94 20.48 15.48 -1.29
CA GLY A 94 21.21 14.33 -1.81
C GLY A 94 20.35 13.08 -2.05
N PHE A 95 19.06 13.25 -2.19
CA PHE A 95 18.11 12.24 -2.66
C PHE A 95 17.73 12.51 -4.11
N ASP A 96 17.33 11.46 -4.83
CA ASP A 96 16.55 11.58 -6.05
C ASP A 96 15.08 11.37 -5.67
N VAL A 97 14.25 12.41 -5.80
CA VAL A 97 12.86 12.43 -5.35
C VAL A 97 11.93 12.25 -6.55
N THR A 98 11.09 11.23 -6.50
CA THR A 98 10.05 10.99 -7.50
C THR A 98 8.68 11.18 -6.88
N VAL A 99 7.84 12.02 -7.47
CA VAL A 99 6.42 12.16 -7.10
C VAL A 99 5.59 11.35 -8.08
N ARG A 100 4.97 10.28 -7.59
CA ARG A 100 4.07 9.41 -8.35
C ARG A 100 2.67 9.49 -7.74
N PRO A 101 1.80 10.35 -8.26
CA PRO A 101 0.42 10.45 -7.78
C PRO A 101 -0.34 9.16 -8.05
N HIS A 102 -1.41 8.91 -7.30
CA HIS A 102 -2.31 7.81 -7.63
C HIS A 102 -3.01 8.09 -8.98
N PRO A 103 -3.20 7.09 -9.88
CA PRO A 103 -3.87 7.31 -11.17
C PRO A 103 -5.25 7.96 -11.04
N GLU A 104 -6.05 7.59 -10.03
CA GLU A 104 -7.36 8.22 -9.78
C GLU A 104 -7.24 9.68 -9.37
N TYR A 105 -6.14 10.11 -8.74
CA TYR A 105 -5.92 11.52 -8.43
C TYR A 105 -5.71 12.32 -9.73
N VAL A 106 -4.89 11.84 -10.63
CA VAL A 106 -4.65 12.49 -11.93
C VAL A 106 -5.93 12.55 -12.75
N LYS A 107 -6.70 11.45 -12.77
CA LYS A 107 -7.97 11.37 -13.51
C LYS A 107 -9.04 12.34 -12.97
N ARG A 108 -9.14 12.50 -11.65
CA ARG A 108 -10.19 13.30 -11.00
C ARG A 108 -9.77 14.74 -10.77
N TYR A 109 -8.50 14.98 -10.53
CA TYR A 109 -7.95 16.27 -10.09
C TYR A 109 -6.75 16.70 -10.96
N GLY A 110 -6.83 16.44 -12.28
CA GLY A 110 -5.77 16.74 -13.25
C GLY A 110 -5.27 18.18 -13.20
N ASP A 111 -6.18 19.16 -13.05
CA ASP A 111 -5.80 20.58 -12.94
C ASP A 111 -4.98 20.86 -11.67
N ARG A 112 -5.28 20.20 -10.55
CA ARG A 112 -4.49 20.33 -9.31
C ARG A 112 -3.11 19.72 -9.51
N MET A 113 -3.03 18.54 -10.13
CA MET A 113 -1.75 17.90 -10.42
C MET A 113 -0.89 18.75 -11.34
N ASN A 114 -1.47 19.29 -12.43
CA ASN A 114 -0.80 20.19 -13.36
C ASN A 114 -0.30 21.46 -12.64
N ALA A 115 -1.08 22.01 -11.71
CA ALA A 115 -0.65 23.16 -10.92
C ALA A 115 0.56 22.83 -10.02
N ILE A 116 0.61 21.60 -9.45
CA ILE A 116 1.79 21.15 -8.68
C ILE A 116 3.01 21.05 -9.61
N VAL A 117 2.90 20.36 -10.74
CA VAL A 117 4.00 20.21 -11.71
C VAL A 117 4.52 21.58 -12.14
N LYS A 118 3.60 22.51 -12.47
CA LYS A 118 3.95 23.87 -12.91
C LYS A 118 4.72 24.68 -11.84
N ARG A 119 4.42 24.50 -10.56
CA ARG A 119 5.18 25.18 -9.49
C ARG A 119 6.66 24.81 -9.44
N TYR A 120 6.99 23.62 -9.95
CA TYR A 120 8.36 23.09 -9.95
C TYR A 120 9.01 23.05 -11.34
N GLU A 121 8.37 23.60 -12.39
CA GLU A 121 8.91 23.54 -13.77
C GLU A 121 10.26 24.26 -13.91
N ASP A 122 10.46 25.31 -13.11
CA ASP A 122 11.71 26.10 -13.07
C ASP A 122 12.75 25.58 -12.07
N TYR A 123 12.44 24.52 -11.33
CA TYR A 123 13.39 23.90 -10.43
C TYR A 123 14.54 23.23 -11.17
N LYS A 124 15.78 23.69 -10.93
CA LYS A 124 16.98 23.26 -11.66
C LYS A 124 17.89 22.32 -10.87
N GLY A 125 17.46 21.81 -9.69
CA GLY A 125 18.25 20.90 -8.85
C GLY A 125 18.56 19.55 -9.51
N GLY A 126 17.71 19.11 -10.45
CA GLY A 126 17.91 17.87 -11.19
C GLY A 126 17.68 16.60 -10.37
N ASP A 127 17.07 16.73 -9.20
CA ASP A 127 16.79 15.66 -8.24
C ASP A 127 15.28 15.49 -7.93
N LEU A 128 14.40 16.16 -8.72
CA LEU A 128 12.95 16.04 -8.64
C LEU A 128 12.37 15.54 -9.97
N PHE A 129 11.55 14.49 -9.89
CA PHE A 129 10.88 13.88 -11.04
C PHE A 129 9.39 13.71 -10.74
N PHE A 130 8.52 14.00 -11.73
CA PHE A 130 7.09 13.71 -11.69
C PHE A 130 6.81 12.55 -12.64
N GLU A 131 6.37 11.42 -12.08
CA GLU A 131 6.00 10.23 -12.85
C GLU A 131 4.49 10.19 -13.03
N LEU A 132 4.03 10.58 -14.23
CA LEU A 132 2.60 10.60 -14.59
C LEU A 132 2.23 9.46 -15.56
N ASP A 133 3.20 8.63 -15.94
CA ASP A 133 2.99 7.39 -16.67
C ASP A 133 2.95 6.22 -15.69
N PHE A 134 1.82 5.51 -15.66
CA PHE A 134 1.54 4.42 -14.72
C PHE A 134 1.64 3.03 -15.36
N THR A 135 2.22 2.93 -16.56
CA THR A 135 2.33 1.66 -17.31
C THR A 135 3.29 0.66 -16.66
N GLY A 136 4.20 1.13 -15.80
CA GLY A 136 5.18 0.31 -15.11
C GLY A 136 5.22 0.55 -13.59
N ASN A 137 5.94 -0.33 -12.89
CA ASN A 137 6.19 -0.24 -11.45
C ASN A 137 7.67 0.02 -11.12
N THR A 138 8.46 0.47 -12.11
CA THR A 138 9.92 0.61 -11.97
C THR A 138 10.28 1.56 -10.84
N SER A 139 9.63 2.71 -10.74
CA SER A 139 9.89 3.69 -9.67
C SER A 139 9.62 3.11 -8.27
N ILE A 140 8.60 2.26 -8.12
CA ILE A 140 8.26 1.62 -6.84
C ILE A 140 9.40 0.68 -6.43
N PHE A 141 9.82 -0.21 -7.33
CA PHE A 141 10.85 -1.21 -7.00
C PHE A 141 12.25 -0.62 -6.91
N ASP A 142 12.49 0.47 -7.64
CA ASP A 142 13.77 1.14 -7.72
C ASP A 142 14.02 2.11 -6.56
N SER A 143 12.99 2.47 -5.79
CA SER A 143 13.11 3.38 -4.65
C SER A 143 13.72 2.71 -3.42
N ASP A 144 14.46 3.47 -2.63
CA ASP A 144 15.06 2.99 -1.38
C ASP A 144 14.09 3.15 -0.20
N THR A 145 13.19 4.12 -0.27
CA THR A 145 12.04 4.28 0.63
C THR A 145 10.88 4.92 -0.10
N VAL A 146 9.68 4.70 0.43
CA VAL A 146 8.45 5.35 -0.03
C VAL A 146 7.93 6.27 1.07
N ILE A 147 7.55 7.49 0.71
CA ILE A 147 6.77 8.40 1.55
C ILE A 147 5.33 8.31 1.07
N SER A 148 4.43 7.92 1.94
CA SER A 148 3.02 7.74 1.60
C SER A 148 2.11 8.13 2.77
N ASP A 149 0.84 8.24 2.51
CA ASP A 149 -0.19 8.43 3.52
C ASP A 149 -1.01 7.14 3.74
N TRP A 150 -2.18 7.03 3.13
CA TRP A 150 -3.10 5.88 3.25
C TRP A 150 -3.21 5.08 1.95
N SER A 151 -2.13 5.01 1.17
CA SER A 151 -2.08 4.25 -0.08
C SER A 151 -1.67 2.80 0.16
N GLY A 152 -2.34 1.86 -0.50
CA GLY A 152 -1.96 0.45 -0.53
C GLY A 152 -0.56 0.23 -1.10
N THR A 153 -0.09 1.12 -1.98
CA THR A 153 1.26 1.07 -2.59
C THR A 153 2.37 1.06 -1.52
N ALA A 154 2.18 1.74 -0.37
CA ALA A 154 3.16 1.71 0.72
C ALA A 154 3.35 0.29 1.26
N TYR A 155 2.26 -0.45 1.46
CA TYR A 155 2.29 -1.82 1.99
C TYR A 155 2.79 -2.82 0.94
N GLU A 156 2.41 -2.66 -0.33
CA GLU A 156 2.98 -3.43 -1.42
C GLU A 156 4.48 -3.20 -1.52
N PHE A 157 4.94 -1.94 -1.44
CA PHE A 157 6.37 -1.61 -1.43
C PHE A 157 7.12 -2.32 -0.29
N VAL A 158 6.69 -2.15 0.96
CA VAL A 158 7.40 -2.74 2.10
C VAL A 158 7.40 -4.27 2.06
N MET A 159 6.26 -4.89 1.71
CA MET A 159 6.13 -6.34 1.65
C MET A 159 6.92 -6.97 0.50
N VAL A 160 7.10 -6.26 -0.61
CA VAL A 160 7.84 -6.72 -1.79
C VAL A 160 9.32 -6.47 -1.63
N THR A 161 9.72 -5.26 -1.19
CA THR A 161 11.13 -4.84 -1.21
C THR A 161 11.87 -5.10 0.09
N GLU A 162 11.14 -5.39 1.17
CA GLU A 162 11.65 -5.50 2.55
C GLU A 162 12.35 -4.22 3.02
N ARG A 163 11.94 -3.06 2.45
CA ARG A 163 12.46 -1.73 2.78
C ARG A 163 11.43 -0.93 3.56
N PRO A 164 11.88 -0.07 4.49
CA PRO A 164 10.97 0.72 5.32
C PRO A 164 10.29 1.85 4.55
N CYS A 165 9.16 2.31 5.07
CA CYS A 165 8.35 3.40 4.55
C CYS A 165 8.31 4.58 5.53
N VAL A 166 8.09 5.80 5.01
CA VAL A 166 7.71 6.98 5.81
C VAL A 166 6.21 7.22 5.60
N PHE A 167 5.46 7.22 6.68
CA PHE A 167 4.03 7.47 6.67
C PHE A 167 3.72 8.89 7.13
N VAL A 168 3.09 9.68 6.25
CA VAL A 168 2.55 10.99 6.62
C VAL A 168 1.15 10.79 7.20
N ASP A 169 0.93 11.31 8.40
CA ASP A 169 -0.33 11.18 9.12
C ASP A 169 -1.37 12.20 8.66
N THR A 170 -1.72 12.17 7.36
CA THR A 170 -2.88 12.87 6.82
C THR A 170 -4.17 12.27 7.39
N PRO A 171 -5.34 12.92 7.25
CA PRO A 171 -6.60 12.34 7.68
C PRO A 171 -6.82 10.93 7.10
N PRO A 172 -7.29 9.96 7.91
CA PRO A 172 -7.45 8.58 7.47
C PRO A 172 -8.41 8.45 6.28
N LYS A 173 -8.11 7.51 5.38
CA LYS A 173 -9.01 7.15 4.30
C LYS A 173 -10.16 6.29 4.83
N ILE A 174 -11.29 6.90 5.08
CA ILE A 174 -12.50 6.22 5.57
C ILE A 174 -13.44 5.95 4.40
N ASN A 175 -13.59 4.67 4.03
CA ASN A 175 -14.52 4.24 2.99
C ASN A 175 -15.87 3.78 3.58
N ASN A 176 -15.87 3.23 4.79
CA ASN A 176 -17.07 2.77 5.47
C ASN A 176 -17.47 3.79 6.54
N PRO A 177 -18.61 4.48 6.43
CA PRO A 177 -19.08 5.45 7.44
C PRO A 177 -19.37 4.80 8.82
N ASP A 178 -19.63 3.50 8.84
CA ASP A 178 -19.90 2.73 10.06
C ASP A 178 -18.63 2.10 10.69
N TYR A 179 -17.47 2.54 10.27
CA TYR A 179 -16.19 1.91 10.65
C TYR A 179 -15.96 1.85 12.17
N GLU A 180 -16.45 2.83 12.92
CA GLU A 180 -16.30 2.89 14.38
C GLU A 180 -17.05 1.76 15.10
N LYS A 181 -18.00 1.11 14.42
CA LYS A 181 -18.74 -0.05 14.94
C LYS A 181 -17.95 -1.36 14.82
N ILE A 182 -16.88 -1.36 14.01
CA ILE A 182 -15.98 -2.51 13.83
C ILE A 182 -14.80 -2.30 14.75
N THR A 183 -14.62 -3.18 15.74
CA THR A 183 -13.59 -3.00 16.78
C THR A 183 -12.21 -3.51 16.37
N VAL A 184 -12.13 -4.31 15.30
CA VAL A 184 -10.85 -4.78 14.76
C VAL A 184 -10.13 -3.62 14.06
N PRO A 185 -8.93 -3.23 14.50
CA PRO A 185 -8.19 -2.19 13.83
C PRO A 185 -7.74 -2.67 12.44
N PRO A 186 -7.91 -1.85 11.40
CA PRO A 186 -7.39 -2.17 10.07
C PRO A 186 -5.89 -2.42 10.10
N LEU A 187 -5.42 -3.33 9.25
CA LEU A 187 -4.01 -3.67 9.16
C LEU A 187 -3.12 -2.44 8.89
N GLU A 188 -3.63 -1.51 8.09
CA GLU A 188 -2.95 -0.27 7.77
C GLU A 188 -2.64 0.58 9.01
N PHE A 189 -3.45 0.51 10.05
CA PHE A 189 -3.19 1.23 11.30
C PHE A 189 -2.15 0.53 12.17
N THR A 190 -2.14 -0.79 12.18
CA THR A 190 -1.29 -1.59 13.08
C THR A 190 0.13 -1.79 12.57
N LEU A 191 0.35 -1.69 11.25
CA LEU A 191 1.65 -1.96 10.66
C LEU A 191 2.56 -0.73 10.53
N ARG A 192 2.03 0.50 10.48
CA ARG A 192 2.82 1.72 10.17
C ARG A 192 4.08 1.84 11.01
N ASP A 193 3.95 1.69 12.33
CA ASP A 193 5.08 1.82 13.26
C ASP A 193 6.02 0.59 13.23
N GLN A 194 5.60 -0.50 12.61
CA GLN A 194 6.40 -1.72 12.52
C GLN A 194 7.24 -1.78 11.23
N VAL A 195 6.73 -1.18 10.16
CA VAL A 195 7.36 -1.24 8.82
C VAL A 195 7.95 0.09 8.38
N GLY A 196 7.99 1.08 9.26
CA GLY A 196 8.52 2.40 8.93
C GLY A 196 8.41 3.38 10.08
N VAL A 197 8.41 4.66 9.74
CA VAL A 197 8.28 5.78 10.68
C VAL A 197 7.12 6.67 10.28
N ARG A 198 6.50 7.33 11.27
CA ARG A 198 5.40 8.26 11.07
C ARG A 198 5.86 9.70 11.22
N VAL A 199 5.27 10.58 10.42
CA VAL A 199 5.49 12.03 10.48
C VAL A 199 4.18 12.80 10.34
N SER A 200 4.05 13.91 11.03
CA SER A 200 2.88 14.78 10.92
C SER A 200 2.98 15.67 9.66
N PRO A 201 1.88 15.99 8.98
CA PRO A 201 1.87 16.81 7.76
C PRO A 201 2.46 18.21 7.91
N GLY A 202 2.52 18.74 9.15
CA GLY A 202 3.08 20.07 9.47
C GLY A 202 4.48 20.03 10.03
N SER A 203 5.16 18.88 10.11
CA SER A 203 6.46 18.75 10.80
C SER A 203 7.43 17.86 10.03
N PHE A 204 8.02 18.42 8.97
CA PHE A 204 9.02 17.74 8.16
C PHE A 204 10.46 18.10 8.51
N ALA A 205 10.70 19.06 9.41
CA ALA A 205 12.04 19.43 9.83
C ALA A 205 12.83 18.20 10.32
N GLY A 206 14.02 17.98 9.75
CA GLY A 206 14.87 16.82 10.05
C GLY A 206 14.39 15.51 9.43
N LEU A 207 13.45 15.53 8.49
CA LEU A 207 12.99 14.33 7.79
C LEU A 207 14.12 13.68 6.96
N SER A 208 14.97 14.50 6.34
CA SER A 208 16.11 14.02 5.56
C SER A 208 17.07 13.18 6.39
N GLU A 209 17.36 13.59 7.63
CA GLU A 209 18.18 12.83 8.58
C GLU A 209 17.46 11.55 9.04
N LYS A 210 16.16 11.62 9.30
CA LYS A 210 15.36 10.46 9.66
C LYS A 210 15.35 9.42 8.54
N ILE A 211 15.22 9.84 7.28
CA ILE A 211 15.29 8.94 6.13
C ILE A 211 16.67 8.27 6.05
N ARG A 212 17.77 9.02 6.22
CA ARG A 212 19.11 8.43 6.22
C ARG A 212 19.29 7.37 7.31
N ALA A 213 18.84 7.68 8.53
CA ALA A 213 18.87 6.73 9.64
C ALA A 213 18.01 5.49 9.34
N LEU A 214 16.83 5.70 8.77
CA LEU A 214 15.90 4.62 8.37
C LEU A 214 16.53 3.67 7.33
N LEU A 215 17.23 4.23 6.34
CA LEU A 215 17.90 3.45 5.29
C LEU A 215 19.15 2.70 5.77
N GLN A 216 19.72 3.10 6.91
CA GLN A 216 20.87 2.43 7.54
C GLN A 216 20.47 1.35 8.54
N ASP A 217 19.18 1.29 8.93
CA ASP A 217 18.69 0.31 9.88
C ASP A 217 18.36 -1.02 9.18
N GLU A 218 19.32 -1.91 9.15
CA GLU A 218 19.22 -3.24 8.53
C GLU A 218 18.16 -4.14 9.21
N SER A 219 17.70 -3.81 10.42
CA SER A 219 16.71 -4.61 11.15
C SER A 219 15.33 -4.60 10.47
N TYR A 220 15.06 -3.60 9.61
CA TYR A 220 13.78 -3.51 8.91
C TYR A 220 13.55 -4.67 7.95
N SER A 221 14.55 -5.12 7.22
CA SER A 221 14.38 -6.21 6.24
C SER A 221 13.88 -7.49 6.90
N GLU A 222 14.55 -7.93 7.97
CA GLU A 222 14.15 -9.14 8.70
C GLU A 222 12.75 -8.99 9.34
N ARG A 223 12.49 -7.84 9.97
CA ARG A 223 11.21 -7.55 10.60
C ARG A 223 10.06 -7.53 9.59
N ILE A 224 10.24 -6.86 8.44
CA ILE A 224 9.22 -6.79 7.39
C ILE A 224 8.95 -8.18 6.80
N ARG A 225 10.00 -8.99 6.60
CA ARG A 225 9.86 -10.38 6.16
C ARG A 225 9.02 -11.19 7.12
N ALA A 226 9.33 -11.13 8.41
CA ALA A 226 8.56 -11.81 9.45
C ALA A 226 7.09 -11.35 9.51
N ILE A 227 6.84 -10.05 9.33
CA ILE A 227 5.48 -9.50 9.24
C ILE A 227 4.76 -10.05 8.01
N ARG A 228 5.41 -10.06 6.83
CA ARG A 228 4.82 -10.63 5.61
C ARG A 228 4.43 -12.09 5.81
N GLU A 229 5.34 -12.91 6.31
CA GLU A 229 5.10 -14.34 6.55
C GLU A 229 3.97 -14.60 7.55
N LYS A 230 3.81 -13.73 8.55
CA LYS A 230 2.73 -13.82 9.53
C LYS A 230 1.40 -13.33 8.97
N THR A 231 1.42 -12.33 8.08
CA THR A 231 0.22 -11.57 7.67
C THR A 231 -0.38 -12.12 6.39
N ILE A 232 0.46 -12.49 5.43
CA ILE A 232 0.01 -12.96 4.11
C ILE A 232 -0.02 -14.49 4.11
N ALA A 233 -1.22 -15.05 4.04
CA ALA A 233 -1.39 -16.50 4.00
C ALA A 233 -0.79 -17.08 2.70
N ASN A 234 -0.23 -18.26 2.80
CA ASN A 234 0.28 -19.04 1.66
C ASN A 234 1.17 -18.24 0.68
N PHE A 235 1.96 -17.30 1.19
CA PHE A 235 2.82 -16.47 0.33
C PHE A 235 3.69 -17.33 -0.60
N GLY A 236 3.67 -17.03 -1.89
CA GLY A 236 4.28 -17.83 -2.97
C GLY A 236 3.39 -18.96 -3.51
N ARG A 237 2.21 -19.18 -2.92
CA ARG A 237 1.30 -20.27 -3.30
C ARG A 237 -0.18 -19.88 -3.35
N SER A 238 -0.49 -18.59 -3.25
CA SER A 238 -1.89 -18.11 -3.21
C SER A 238 -2.69 -18.54 -4.44
N GLY A 239 -2.08 -18.53 -5.63
CA GLY A 239 -2.70 -18.99 -6.86
C GLY A 239 -3.03 -20.49 -6.86
N GLU A 240 -2.17 -21.31 -6.25
CA GLU A 240 -2.41 -22.75 -6.08
C GLU A 240 -3.58 -23.00 -5.12
N VAL A 241 -3.56 -22.35 -3.97
CA VAL A 241 -4.59 -22.50 -2.92
C VAL A 241 -5.95 -22.02 -3.42
N GLY A 242 -6.03 -20.82 -4.01
CA GLY A 242 -7.27 -20.28 -4.54
C GLY A 242 -7.79 -21.08 -5.73
N GLY A 243 -6.91 -21.50 -6.62
CA GLY A 243 -7.26 -22.35 -7.77
C GLY A 243 -7.79 -23.72 -7.34
N GLN A 244 -7.18 -24.35 -6.36
CA GLN A 244 -7.65 -25.64 -5.83
C GLN A 244 -9.03 -25.51 -5.18
N TYR A 245 -9.25 -24.47 -4.38
CA TYR A 245 -10.56 -24.18 -3.80
C TYR A 245 -11.65 -24.07 -4.87
N LEU A 246 -11.41 -23.29 -5.93
CA LEU A 246 -12.38 -23.13 -7.02
C LEU A 246 -12.67 -24.44 -7.75
N ILE A 247 -11.64 -25.27 -8.00
CA ILE A 247 -11.81 -26.58 -8.63
C ILE A 247 -12.69 -27.49 -7.76
N ASP A 248 -12.48 -27.50 -6.46
CA ASP A 248 -13.22 -28.37 -5.55
C ASP A 248 -14.68 -27.92 -5.41
N GLU A 249 -14.93 -26.61 -5.37
CA GLU A 249 -16.30 -26.08 -5.39
C GLU A 249 -17.05 -26.40 -6.69
N ILE A 250 -16.39 -26.27 -7.85
CA ILE A 250 -16.99 -26.67 -9.13
C ILE A 250 -17.36 -28.16 -9.12
N LYS A 251 -16.49 -29.04 -8.62
CA LYS A 251 -16.76 -30.46 -8.50
C LYS A 251 -17.98 -30.77 -7.62
N LYS A 252 -18.07 -30.10 -6.44
CA LYS A 252 -19.21 -30.22 -5.51
C LYS A 252 -20.52 -29.81 -6.22
N GLN A 253 -20.53 -28.64 -6.87
CA GLN A 253 -21.73 -28.17 -7.60
C GLN A 253 -22.14 -29.06 -8.73
N VAL A 254 -21.19 -29.59 -9.51
CA VAL A 254 -21.50 -30.56 -10.59
C VAL A 254 -22.06 -31.86 -10.04
N ALA A 255 -21.55 -32.35 -8.90
CA ALA A 255 -22.07 -33.54 -8.25
C ALA A 255 -23.50 -33.32 -7.72
N ALA A 256 -23.79 -32.17 -7.11
CA ALA A 256 -25.12 -31.83 -6.60
C ALA A 256 -26.20 -31.73 -7.71
N ARG A 257 -25.83 -31.29 -8.93
CA ARG A 257 -26.76 -31.19 -10.07
C ARG A 257 -27.09 -32.53 -10.72
N LYS A 258 -26.35 -33.59 -10.41
CA LYS A 258 -26.56 -34.94 -10.94
C LYS A 258 -27.45 -35.82 -10.05
N GLN A 259 -27.77 -35.33 -8.87
CA GLN A 259 -28.75 -35.93 -7.92
C GLN A 259 -30.13 -35.27 -8.09
#